data_b0b92d3a6121867cc9f982bbb3eacd5c
#
_entry.id   b0b92d3a6121867cc9f982bbb3eacd5c
#
_cell.length_a   1.000
_cell.length_b   1.000
_cell.length_c   1.000
_cell.angle_alpha   90.00
_cell.angle_beta   90.00
_cell.angle_gamma   90.00
#
_symmetry.space_group_name_H-M   'P 1'
#
loop_
_entity.id
_entity.type
_entity.pdbx_description
1 polymer ?
#
loop_
_entity_poly.entity_id
_entity_poly.type
_entity_poly.pdbx_seq_one_letter_code
_entity_poly.pdbx_strand_id
1 'polypeptide(L)'
;MLTGLPTAVLRTFTTSLFSPVLTLTLASAGDSQTTRTRITHPIVVPSLLPVRLAFSGALKPGRTFALRVFDPLELAERDVSVTIAAESTLVVSDSAGFDSTAMAWTPARLDTVRAFRLEQRMGGLTTSAWIDAQGRVVRATGPVGLTLERSAYEIAYQNFRRRDTARLLRAGAPPGANDVIALTAITAGAPLAATGRDELRVRLRGVDLSGLDLAGGRQRLVGDTLIVRREVSAALTAAYKLPGRDTTLARWLAPEPLVQSGAPSIRAQAHELLGGEQDPAVAAARLTHWVAAHMRKEITMGIPSAVRVLAQGRGDCNELTVLYVALARAAGLPARPVAGLVELGGRFYYHAWPEVYLGDWVAVDPTLDQFPADAGHLRFAAGGLARQVELIRFVGRLKLEVL
;
A
#
# COMPACT_ATOMS: atom_id res chain seq x y z
N MET A 1 10.77 -10.59 29.70
CA MET A 1 10.45 -9.21 29.31
C MET A 1 10.32 -9.16 27.79
N LEU A 2 9.09 -9.07 27.29
CA LEU A 2 8.79 -8.90 25.85
C LEU A 2 8.76 -7.40 25.57
N THR A 3 9.93 -6.79 25.46
CA THR A 3 10.08 -5.41 24.99
C THR A 3 10.40 -5.47 23.50
N GLY A 4 9.41 -5.20 22.66
CA GLY A 4 9.64 -5.11 21.22
C GLY A 4 8.49 -5.50 20.30
N LEU A 5 7.26 -5.59 20.81
CA LEU A 5 6.10 -5.60 19.91
C LEU A 5 5.93 -4.20 19.35
N PRO A 6 5.82 -4.03 18.02
CA PRO A 6 5.49 -2.73 17.45
C PRO A 6 4.17 -2.27 18.07
N THR A 7 4.13 -1.03 18.52
CA THR A 7 2.93 -0.40 19.09
C THR A 7 1.80 -0.61 18.08
N ALA A 8 0.82 -1.43 18.45
CA ALA A 8 -0.26 -1.79 17.54
C ALA A 8 -1.03 -0.52 17.17
N VAL A 9 -1.26 -0.31 15.89
CA VAL A 9 -2.23 0.68 15.43
C VAL A 9 -3.59 0.14 15.81
N LEU A 10 -4.16 0.65 16.90
CA LEU A 10 -5.50 0.28 17.30
C LEU A 10 -6.49 1.02 16.38
N ARG A 11 -7.22 0.27 15.58
CA ARG A 11 -8.36 0.78 14.82
C ARG A 11 -9.62 0.39 15.55
N THR A 12 -10.34 1.37 16.03
CA THR A 12 -11.64 1.15 16.64
C THR A 12 -12.71 1.66 15.72
N PHE A 13 -13.63 0.79 15.33
CA PHE A 13 -14.85 1.13 14.64
C PHE A 13 -15.98 1.10 15.67
N THR A 14 -16.62 2.23 15.88
CA THR A 14 -17.78 2.30 16.75
C THR A 14 -18.99 2.71 15.92
N THR A 15 -19.98 1.83 15.86
CA THR A 15 -21.30 2.17 15.34
C THR A 15 -22.30 2.02 16.46
N SER A 16 -23.26 2.93 16.54
CA SER A 16 -24.40 2.80 17.43
C SER A 16 -25.62 2.40 16.62
N LEU A 17 -26.45 1.49 17.13
CA LEU A 17 -27.75 1.15 16.53
C LEU A 17 -28.68 2.37 16.35
N PHE A 18 -28.43 3.44 17.09
CA PHE A 18 -29.23 4.67 17.09
C PHE A 18 -28.54 5.86 16.44
N SER A 19 -27.29 5.72 15.98
CA SER A 19 -26.56 6.80 15.33
C SER A 19 -26.06 6.36 13.95
N PRO A 20 -26.43 7.05 12.88
CA PRO A 20 -25.93 6.77 11.53
C PRO A 20 -24.51 7.31 11.33
N VAL A 21 -23.69 7.32 12.37
CA VAL A 21 -22.32 7.84 12.32
C VAL A 21 -21.33 6.72 12.61
N LEU A 22 -20.48 6.44 11.64
CA LEU A 22 -19.28 5.64 11.82
C LEU A 22 -18.17 6.52 12.37
N THR A 23 -17.64 6.16 13.50
CA THR A 23 -16.46 6.79 14.07
C THR A 23 -15.26 5.86 13.89
N LEU A 24 -14.26 6.31 13.14
CA LEU A 24 -12.98 5.62 12.99
C LEU A 24 -11.94 6.35 13.82
N THR A 25 -11.34 5.66 14.78
CA THR A 25 -10.21 6.18 15.54
C THR A 25 -8.95 5.40 15.18
N LEU A 26 -7.94 6.11 14.71
CA LEU A 26 -6.59 5.63 14.50
C LEU A 26 -5.74 6.12 15.65
N ALA A 27 -5.22 5.21 16.46
CA ALA A 27 -4.34 5.56 17.57
C ALA A 27 -2.96 4.91 17.36
N SER A 28 -1.91 5.69 17.50
CA SER A 28 -0.52 5.22 17.38
C SER A 28 0.41 6.09 18.22
N ALA A 29 1.27 5.47 19.02
CA ALA A 29 2.36 6.12 19.76
C ALA A 29 1.97 7.40 20.52
N GLY A 30 0.80 7.40 21.18
CA GLY A 30 0.32 8.54 21.97
C GLY A 30 -0.46 9.60 21.18
N ASP A 31 -0.60 9.43 19.89
CA ASP A 31 -1.47 10.27 19.03
C ASP A 31 -2.68 9.49 18.56
N SER A 32 -3.83 10.19 18.44
CA SER A 32 -5.07 9.60 17.96
C SER A 32 -5.79 10.55 17.02
N GLN A 33 -6.17 10.04 15.87
CA GLN A 33 -7.02 10.75 14.93
C GLN A 33 -8.39 10.08 14.87
N THR A 34 -9.43 10.87 15.08
CA THR A 34 -10.81 10.39 14.97
C THR A 34 -11.49 11.03 13.78
N THR A 35 -11.97 10.20 12.87
CA THR A 35 -12.78 10.61 11.73
C THR A 35 -14.20 10.11 11.91
N ARG A 36 -15.19 10.95 11.61
CA ARG A 36 -16.60 10.61 11.67
C ARG A 36 -17.22 10.71 10.29
N THR A 37 -17.87 9.63 9.87
CA THR A 37 -18.55 9.55 8.57
C THR A 37 -20.01 9.15 8.79
N ARG A 38 -20.92 9.85 8.15
CA ARG A 38 -22.35 9.46 8.18
C ARG A 38 -22.54 8.24 7.28
N ILE A 39 -23.19 7.22 7.81
CA ILE A 39 -23.59 6.02 7.07
C ILE A 39 -25.09 6.03 6.85
N THR A 40 -25.53 5.64 5.68
CA THR A 40 -26.95 5.65 5.29
C THR A 40 -27.62 4.29 5.42
N HIS A 41 -26.83 3.24 5.62
CA HIS A 41 -27.28 1.85 5.76
C HIS A 41 -26.24 1.02 6.52
N PRO A 42 -26.58 -0.18 7.00
CA PRO A 42 -25.63 -1.04 7.70
C PRO A 42 -24.41 -1.35 6.84
N ILE A 43 -23.22 -1.04 7.34
CA ILE A 43 -21.96 -1.28 6.66
C ILE A 43 -21.44 -2.68 6.94
N VAL A 44 -20.73 -3.23 5.95
CA VAL A 44 -19.96 -4.47 6.09
C VAL A 44 -18.50 -4.14 5.85
N VAL A 45 -17.63 -4.49 6.80
CA VAL A 45 -16.19 -4.43 6.55
C VAL A 45 -15.74 -5.68 5.79
N PRO A 46 -14.78 -5.56 4.87
CA PRO A 46 -14.36 -6.68 4.01
C PRO A 46 -13.97 -7.95 4.79
N SER A 47 -13.34 -7.79 5.96
CA SER A 47 -12.92 -8.92 6.81
C SER A 47 -14.08 -9.71 7.43
N LEU A 48 -15.26 -9.13 7.56
CA LEU A 48 -16.46 -9.80 8.09
C LEU A 48 -17.35 -10.40 7.00
N LEU A 49 -17.05 -10.13 5.74
CA LEU A 49 -17.85 -10.60 4.62
C LEU A 49 -17.99 -12.14 4.56
N PRO A 50 -16.91 -12.92 4.73
CA PRO A 50 -17.00 -14.38 4.77
C PRO A 50 -17.93 -14.90 5.87
N VAL A 51 -17.83 -14.32 7.07
CA VAL A 51 -18.66 -14.67 8.22
C VAL A 51 -20.14 -14.35 7.94
N ARG A 52 -20.41 -13.15 7.41
CA ARG A 52 -21.78 -12.77 7.05
C ARG A 52 -22.41 -13.72 6.03
N LEU A 53 -21.66 -14.13 5.00
CA LEU A 53 -22.14 -15.06 3.99
C LEU A 53 -22.39 -16.45 4.59
N ALA A 54 -21.54 -16.93 5.47
CA ALA A 54 -21.70 -18.19 6.14
C ALA A 54 -22.98 -18.21 6.98
N PHE A 55 -23.20 -17.22 7.83
CA PHE A 55 -24.38 -17.16 8.72
C PHE A 55 -25.68 -16.83 7.99
N SER A 56 -25.64 -16.32 6.76
CA SER A 56 -26.86 -16.11 5.96
C SER A 56 -27.38 -17.37 5.27
N GLY A 57 -26.73 -18.53 5.43
CA GLY A 57 -27.07 -19.74 4.70
C GLY A 57 -26.81 -19.67 3.20
N ALA A 58 -26.00 -18.72 2.79
CA ALA A 58 -25.78 -18.36 1.39
C ALA A 58 -24.69 -19.18 0.68
N LEU A 59 -23.95 -20.02 1.41
CA LEU A 59 -22.81 -20.78 0.88
C LEU A 59 -23.27 -21.95 -0.01
N LYS A 60 -23.61 -21.60 -1.25
CA LYS A 60 -23.96 -22.58 -2.31
C LYS A 60 -23.18 -22.24 -3.58
N PRO A 61 -22.44 -23.21 -4.18
CA PRO A 61 -21.74 -22.97 -5.44
C PRO A 61 -22.63 -22.38 -6.52
N GLY A 62 -22.08 -21.49 -7.33
CA GLY A 62 -22.78 -20.80 -8.41
C GLY A 62 -23.51 -19.52 -7.98
N ARG A 63 -23.67 -19.24 -6.68
CA ARG A 63 -24.30 -18.01 -6.22
C ARG A 63 -23.34 -16.83 -6.30
N THR A 64 -23.85 -15.70 -6.77
CA THR A 64 -23.13 -14.41 -6.80
C THR A 64 -23.94 -13.36 -6.03
N PHE A 65 -23.23 -12.54 -5.26
CA PHE A 65 -23.78 -11.47 -4.45
C PHE A 65 -23.13 -10.16 -4.86
N ALA A 66 -23.94 -9.15 -5.14
CA ALA A 66 -23.50 -7.76 -5.21
C ALA A 66 -23.69 -7.13 -3.84
N LEU A 67 -22.65 -6.68 -3.23
CA LEU A 67 -22.62 -6.17 -1.87
C LEU A 67 -21.89 -4.84 -1.82
N ARG A 68 -22.22 -4.02 -0.83
CA ARG A 68 -21.45 -2.84 -0.48
C ARG A 68 -20.62 -3.12 0.76
N VAL A 69 -19.32 -2.79 0.69
CA VAL A 69 -18.41 -2.88 1.82
C VAL A 69 -17.81 -1.52 2.11
N PHE A 70 -17.60 -1.25 3.37
CA PHE A 70 -16.92 -0.04 3.79
C PHE A 70 -15.41 -0.25 3.73
N ASP A 71 -14.73 0.51 2.87
CA ASP A 71 -13.27 0.52 2.79
C ASP A 71 -12.71 1.46 3.88
N PRO A 72 -12.05 0.92 4.90
CA PRO A 72 -11.51 1.72 5.99
C PRO A 72 -10.27 2.55 5.59
N LEU A 73 -9.68 2.29 4.43
CA LEU A 73 -8.55 3.06 3.93
C LEU A 73 -8.98 4.32 3.19
N GLU A 74 -10.12 4.26 2.50
CA GLU A 74 -10.68 5.40 1.79
C GLU A 74 -11.82 6.07 2.56
N LEU A 75 -12.28 5.47 3.66
CA LEU A 75 -13.47 5.91 4.42
C LEU A 75 -14.72 6.04 3.54
N ALA A 76 -14.84 5.15 2.58
CA ALA A 76 -15.90 5.15 1.57
C ALA A 76 -16.49 3.76 1.38
N GLU A 77 -17.72 3.72 0.89
CA GLU A 77 -18.32 2.47 0.48
C GLU A 77 -17.87 2.09 -0.93
N ARG A 78 -17.62 0.80 -1.12
CA ARG A 78 -17.26 0.22 -2.41
C ARG A 78 -18.17 -0.96 -2.75
N ASP A 79 -18.49 -1.07 -4.03
CA ASP A 79 -19.22 -2.21 -4.55
C ASP A 79 -18.28 -3.42 -4.67
N VAL A 80 -18.73 -4.55 -4.16
CA VAL A 80 -18.02 -5.83 -4.19
C VAL A 80 -18.93 -6.89 -4.75
N SER A 81 -18.45 -7.63 -5.73
CA SER A 81 -19.09 -8.86 -6.20
C SER A 81 -18.42 -10.06 -5.56
N VAL A 82 -19.20 -10.94 -4.95
CA VAL A 82 -18.70 -12.18 -4.36
C VAL A 82 -19.41 -13.37 -4.98
N THR A 83 -18.63 -14.26 -5.57
CA THR A 83 -19.13 -15.51 -6.15
C THR A 83 -18.69 -16.70 -5.29
N ILE A 84 -19.60 -17.59 -4.95
CA ILE A 84 -19.28 -18.89 -4.39
C ILE A 84 -18.91 -19.80 -5.57
N ALA A 85 -17.63 -19.92 -5.86
CA ALA A 85 -17.14 -20.53 -7.09
C ALA A 85 -17.12 -22.07 -7.02
N ALA A 86 -16.88 -22.64 -5.85
CA ALA A 86 -16.77 -24.09 -5.66
C ALA A 86 -17.01 -24.49 -4.21
N GLU A 87 -17.28 -25.78 -4.01
CA GLU A 87 -17.25 -26.46 -2.72
C GLU A 87 -16.25 -27.61 -2.81
N SER A 88 -15.49 -27.84 -1.73
CA SER A 88 -14.52 -28.95 -1.63
C SER A 88 -14.28 -29.32 -0.18
N THR A 89 -13.59 -30.42 0.04
CA THR A 89 -13.07 -30.81 1.33
C THR A 89 -11.57 -30.54 1.37
N LEU A 90 -11.12 -29.75 2.34
CA LEU A 90 -9.72 -29.41 2.52
C LEU A 90 -9.18 -30.04 3.80
N VAL A 91 -7.93 -30.46 3.74
CA VAL A 91 -7.22 -30.99 4.90
C VAL A 91 -6.53 -29.83 5.62
N VAL A 92 -6.69 -29.76 6.94
CA VAL A 92 -6.07 -28.74 7.81
C VAL A 92 -5.34 -29.42 8.96
N SER A 93 -4.28 -28.82 9.45
CA SER A 93 -3.63 -29.24 10.69
C SER A 93 -4.33 -28.57 11.86
N ASP A 94 -5.02 -29.35 12.67
CA ASP A 94 -5.80 -28.83 13.81
C ASP A 94 -5.00 -28.90 15.12
N SER A 95 -4.03 -29.81 15.22
CA SER A 95 -3.13 -29.92 16.36
C SER A 95 -1.71 -30.23 15.91
N ALA A 96 -0.74 -29.86 16.74
CA ALA A 96 0.66 -30.11 16.51
C ALA A 96 1.27 -31.03 17.57
N GLY A 97 2.21 -31.87 17.17
CA GLY A 97 3.09 -32.65 18.02
C GLY A 97 4.53 -32.20 17.86
N PHE A 98 5.30 -32.25 18.95
CA PHE A 98 6.71 -31.93 18.87
C PHE A 98 7.51 -33.17 18.45
N ASP A 99 8.17 -33.11 17.30
CA ASP A 99 9.11 -34.11 16.83
C ASP A 99 10.50 -33.78 17.41
N SER A 100 10.93 -34.59 18.37
CA SER A 100 12.22 -34.41 19.03
C SER A 100 13.41 -34.72 18.15
N THR A 101 13.25 -35.53 17.10
CA THR A 101 14.31 -35.86 16.13
C THR A 101 14.53 -34.68 15.17
N ALA A 102 13.45 -34.12 14.65
CA ALA A 102 13.49 -32.95 13.76
C ALA A 102 13.60 -31.63 14.53
N MET A 103 13.46 -31.65 15.86
CA MET A 103 13.40 -30.45 16.72
C MET A 103 12.36 -29.44 16.20
N ALA A 104 11.19 -29.93 15.83
CA ALA A 104 10.18 -29.17 15.13
C ALA A 104 8.75 -29.58 15.53
N TRP A 105 7.84 -28.59 15.48
CA TRP A 105 6.41 -28.87 15.53
C TRP A 105 5.93 -29.39 14.19
N THR A 106 5.25 -30.51 14.19
CA THR A 106 4.70 -31.18 13.01
C THR A 106 3.20 -31.42 13.21
N PRO A 107 2.41 -31.61 12.14
CA PRO A 107 1.01 -31.97 12.28
C PRO A 107 0.83 -33.26 13.05
N ALA A 108 0.17 -33.21 14.21
CA ALA A 108 -0.18 -34.40 14.99
C ALA A 108 -1.53 -34.99 14.58
N ARG A 109 -2.46 -34.10 14.22
CA ARG A 109 -3.77 -34.47 13.73
C ARG A 109 -4.13 -33.63 12.50
N LEU A 110 -4.61 -34.32 11.49
CA LEU A 110 -5.17 -33.70 10.29
C LEU A 110 -6.68 -33.89 10.32
N ASP A 111 -7.42 -32.80 10.21
CA ASP A 111 -8.86 -32.78 10.08
C ASP A 111 -9.29 -32.44 8.67
N THR A 112 -10.45 -32.91 8.26
CA THR A 112 -11.06 -32.53 6.99
C THR A 112 -12.14 -31.49 7.23
N VAL A 113 -12.08 -30.39 6.47
CA VAL A 113 -13.01 -29.28 6.60
C VAL A 113 -13.74 -29.09 5.28
N ARG A 114 -15.07 -29.10 5.34
CA ARG A 114 -15.90 -28.68 4.22
C ARG A 114 -15.71 -27.20 4.01
N ALA A 115 -15.26 -26.82 2.81
CA ALA A 115 -14.90 -25.46 2.50
C ALA A 115 -15.53 -24.99 1.19
N PHE A 116 -15.77 -23.67 1.11
CA PHE A 116 -16.37 -22.98 -0.02
C PHE A 116 -15.38 -21.96 -0.56
N ARG A 117 -15.16 -21.97 -1.88
CA ARG A 117 -14.28 -21.01 -2.52
C ARG A 117 -15.05 -19.72 -2.83
N LEU A 118 -14.67 -18.65 -2.17
CA LEU A 118 -15.12 -17.30 -2.47
C LEU A 118 -14.20 -16.66 -3.49
N GLU A 119 -14.75 -16.12 -4.55
CA GLU A 119 -14.09 -15.22 -5.48
C GLU A 119 -14.68 -13.84 -5.27
N GLN A 120 -13.88 -12.95 -4.73
CA GLN A 120 -14.28 -11.58 -4.43
C GLN A 120 -13.66 -10.63 -5.42
N ARG A 121 -14.49 -9.83 -6.10
CA ARG A 121 -14.07 -8.79 -7.01
C ARG A 121 -14.43 -7.42 -6.45
N MET A 122 -13.42 -6.58 -6.28
CA MET A 122 -13.55 -5.21 -5.82
C MET A 122 -12.71 -4.30 -6.72
N GLY A 123 -13.35 -3.46 -7.52
CA GLY A 123 -12.66 -2.73 -8.58
C GLY A 123 -12.01 -3.68 -9.59
N GLY A 124 -10.74 -3.44 -9.91
CA GLY A 124 -9.95 -4.32 -10.79
C GLY A 124 -9.31 -5.53 -10.09
N LEU A 125 -9.45 -5.65 -8.77
CA LEU A 125 -8.83 -6.73 -7.99
C LEU A 125 -9.78 -7.90 -7.80
N THR A 126 -9.29 -9.12 -8.10
CA THR A 126 -9.96 -10.37 -7.76
C THR A 126 -9.12 -11.14 -6.75
N THR A 127 -9.72 -11.49 -5.63
CA THR A 127 -9.10 -12.32 -4.59
C THR A 127 -9.88 -13.63 -4.44
N SER A 128 -9.21 -14.70 -4.02
CA SER A 128 -9.82 -16.01 -3.81
C SER A 128 -9.44 -16.55 -2.45
N ALA A 129 -10.45 -17.05 -1.73
CA ALA A 129 -10.24 -17.67 -0.45
C ALA A 129 -11.19 -18.87 -0.26
N TRP A 130 -10.72 -19.94 0.36
CA TRP A 130 -11.53 -21.01 0.88
C TRP A 130 -11.93 -20.71 2.32
N ILE A 131 -13.21 -20.77 2.61
CA ILE A 131 -13.77 -20.57 3.95
C ILE A 131 -14.55 -21.79 4.39
N ASP A 132 -14.61 -22.05 5.68
CA ASP A 132 -15.46 -23.11 6.24
C ASP A 132 -16.93 -22.64 6.42
N ALA A 133 -17.77 -23.52 6.90
CA ALA A 133 -19.19 -23.25 7.12
C ALA A 133 -19.45 -22.14 8.16
N GLN A 134 -18.45 -21.75 8.95
CA GLN A 134 -18.50 -20.64 9.91
C GLN A 134 -17.90 -19.36 9.36
N GLY A 135 -17.42 -19.36 8.10
CA GLY A 135 -16.80 -18.20 7.46
C GLY A 135 -15.32 -17.97 7.86
N ARG A 136 -14.69 -18.94 8.54
CA ARG A 136 -13.27 -18.87 8.88
C ARG A 136 -12.43 -19.23 7.66
N VAL A 137 -11.37 -18.46 7.39
CA VAL A 137 -10.46 -18.75 6.28
C VAL A 137 -9.72 -20.06 6.53
N VAL A 138 -9.80 -20.97 5.57
CA VAL A 138 -9.06 -22.24 5.53
C VAL A 138 -7.80 -22.11 4.70
N ARG A 139 -7.93 -21.49 3.51
CA ARG A 139 -6.81 -21.18 2.62
C ARG A 139 -7.15 -19.94 1.82
N ALA A 140 -6.20 -19.03 1.67
CA ALA A 140 -6.34 -17.89 0.78
C ALA A 140 -5.07 -17.74 -0.06
N THR A 141 -5.22 -17.40 -1.33
CA THR A 141 -4.10 -17.14 -2.22
C THR A 141 -4.11 -15.68 -2.61
N GLY A 142 -3.01 -15.02 -2.31
CA GLY A 142 -2.76 -13.63 -2.67
C GLY A 142 -2.24 -13.47 -4.11
N PRO A 143 -2.22 -12.24 -4.63
CA PRO A 143 -1.88 -11.93 -6.02
C PRO A 143 -0.46 -12.34 -6.45
N VAL A 144 0.49 -12.34 -5.53
CA VAL A 144 1.92 -12.70 -5.78
C VAL A 144 2.24 -14.16 -5.43
N GLY A 145 1.23 -15.03 -5.39
CA GLY A 145 1.44 -16.44 -5.06
C GLY A 145 1.61 -16.71 -3.56
N LEU A 146 1.46 -15.69 -2.71
CA LEU A 146 1.44 -15.89 -1.26
C LEU A 146 0.20 -16.68 -0.88
N THR A 147 0.39 -17.77 -0.15
CA THR A 147 -0.70 -18.61 0.36
C THR A 147 -0.74 -18.50 1.87
N LEU A 148 -1.94 -18.18 2.39
CA LEU A 148 -2.28 -18.30 3.81
C LEU A 148 -3.04 -19.60 4.01
N GLU A 149 -2.61 -20.41 4.95
CA GLU A 149 -3.28 -21.66 5.30
C GLU A 149 -3.55 -21.72 6.80
N ARG A 150 -4.72 -22.23 7.17
CA ARG A 150 -5.05 -22.53 8.56
C ARG A 150 -4.18 -23.70 9.04
N SER A 151 -3.49 -23.50 10.14
CA SER A 151 -2.60 -24.49 10.74
C SER A 151 -2.71 -24.42 12.26
N ALA A 152 -2.23 -25.47 12.95
CA ALA A 152 -2.05 -25.44 14.39
C ALA A 152 -1.14 -24.30 14.81
N TYR A 153 -1.44 -23.69 15.96
CA TYR A 153 -0.76 -22.49 16.44
C TYR A 153 0.75 -22.69 16.55
N GLU A 154 1.18 -23.83 17.08
CA GLU A 154 2.59 -24.15 17.31
C GLU A 154 3.40 -24.17 16.01
N ILE A 155 2.80 -24.74 14.95
CA ILE A 155 3.41 -24.78 13.60
C ILE A 155 3.49 -23.38 13.01
N ALA A 156 2.41 -22.62 13.10
CA ALA A 156 2.37 -21.25 12.61
C ALA A 156 3.40 -20.35 13.34
N TYR A 157 3.46 -20.47 14.66
CA TYR A 157 4.40 -19.73 15.51
C TYR A 157 5.85 -20.13 15.24
N GLN A 158 6.14 -21.44 15.09
CA GLN A 158 7.45 -21.92 14.71
C GLN A 158 7.90 -21.37 13.36
N ASN A 159 7.02 -21.39 12.35
CA ASN A 159 7.32 -20.87 11.03
C ASN A 159 7.60 -19.36 11.06
N PHE A 160 6.88 -18.62 11.89
CA PHE A 160 7.14 -17.22 12.13
C PHE A 160 8.53 -17.00 12.77
N ARG A 161 8.85 -17.76 13.82
CA ARG A 161 10.14 -17.69 14.53
C ARG A 161 11.32 -18.15 13.67
N ARG A 162 11.16 -19.22 12.87
CA ARG A 162 12.21 -19.71 11.96
C ARG A 162 12.58 -18.66 10.90
N ARG A 163 11.64 -17.91 10.39
CA ARG A 163 11.93 -16.78 9.50
C ARG A 163 12.80 -15.74 10.18
N ASP A 164 12.49 -15.40 11.42
CA ASP A 164 13.26 -14.43 12.20
C ASP A 164 14.68 -14.94 12.50
N THR A 165 14.82 -16.19 12.91
CA THR A 165 16.12 -16.78 13.25
C THR A 165 16.98 -17.04 12.00
N ALA A 166 16.41 -17.47 10.89
CA ALA A 166 17.11 -17.62 9.63
C ALA A 166 17.58 -16.26 9.07
N ARG A 167 16.86 -15.19 9.35
CA ARG A 167 17.24 -13.81 9.04
C ARG A 167 18.45 -13.35 9.85
N LEU A 168 18.54 -13.76 11.12
CA LEU A 168 19.65 -13.42 12.02
C LEU A 168 20.91 -14.26 11.76
N LEU A 169 20.76 -15.52 11.35
CA LEU A 169 21.86 -16.46 11.16
C LEU A 169 22.50 -16.41 9.76
N ARG A 170 21.85 -15.82 8.78
CA ARG A 170 22.38 -15.62 7.43
C ARG A 170 22.91 -14.20 7.26
N ALA A 171 23.99 -13.86 7.92
CA ALA A 171 24.75 -12.68 7.56
C ALA A 171 25.18 -12.81 6.08
N GLY A 172 24.48 -12.13 5.18
CA GLY A 172 24.76 -12.11 3.73
C GLY A 172 23.71 -12.72 2.81
N ALA A 173 22.66 -13.37 3.31
CA ALA A 173 21.55 -13.81 2.46
C ALA A 173 20.39 -12.81 2.53
N PRO A 174 19.82 -12.37 1.39
CA PRO A 174 18.67 -11.48 1.41
C PRO A 174 17.47 -12.22 1.98
N PRO A 175 16.78 -11.64 2.96
CA PRO A 175 15.58 -12.24 3.53
C PRO A 175 14.37 -12.01 2.62
N GLY A 176 13.34 -12.81 2.81
CA GLY A 176 12.16 -12.93 1.97
C GLY A 176 11.37 -11.68 1.60
N ALA A 177 11.62 -10.52 2.18
CA ALA A 177 11.03 -9.27 1.69
C ALA A 177 11.79 -8.73 0.46
N ASN A 178 13.11 -8.84 0.46
CA ASN A 178 13.93 -8.55 -0.73
C ASN A 178 13.68 -9.58 -1.83
N ASP A 179 13.37 -10.83 -1.46
CA ASP A 179 12.99 -11.86 -2.43
C ASP A 179 11.67 -11.52 -3.12
N VAL A 180 10.66 -11.04 -2.38
CA VAL A 180 9.38 -10.62 -2.98
C VAL A 180 9.57 -9.42 -3.91
N ILE A 181 10.36 -8.42 -3.53
CA ILE A 181 10.70 -7.28 -4.39
C ILE A 181 11.43 -7.76 -5.63
N ALA A 182 12.44 -8.63 -5.47
CA ALA A 182 13.21 -9.19 -6.58
C ALA A 182 12.36 -10.08 -7.50
N LEU A 183 11.46 -10.89 -6.92
CA LEU A 183 10.54 -11.78 -7.66
C LEU A 183 9.47 -11.01 -8.44
N THR A 184 9.10 -9.83 -7.99
CA THR A 184 8.12 -8.97 -8.68
C THR A 184 8.76 -7.99 -9.65
N ALA A 185 10.09 -7.89 -9.67
CA ALA A 185 10.81 -7.02 -10.58
C ALA A 185 10.63 -7.43 -12.04
N ILE A 186 10.46 -6.44 -12.91
CA ILE A 186 10.28 -6.64 -14.35
C ILE A 186 11.58 -6.28 -15.05
N THR A 187 12.12 -7.20 -15.84
CA THR A 187 13.35 -6.95 -16.62
C THR A 187 13.05 -5.99 -17.77
N ALA A 188 13.94 -5.04 -18.01
CA ALA A 188 13.80 -4.01 -19.05
C ALA A 188 13.97 -4.53 -20.49
N GLY A 189 14.45 -5.76 -20.68
CA GLY A 189 14.71 -6.35 -22.00
C GLY A 189 15.97 -5.83 -22.68
N ALA A 190 16.48 -4.65 -22.31
CA ALA A 190 17.71 -4.06 -22.82
C ALA A 190 18.53 -3.43 -21.67
N PRO A 191 19.84 -3.35 -21.77
CA PRO A 191 20.65 -2.59 -20.81
C PRO A 191 20.23 -1.12 -20.83
N LEU A 192 19.95 -0.59 -19.65
CA LEU A 192 19.61 0.82 -19.48
C LEU A 192 20.82 1.57 -18.92
N ALA A 193 21.06 2.78 -19.39
CA ALA A 193 22.09 3.65 -18.83
C ALA A 193 21.83 3.92 -17.34
N ALA A 194 22.83 4.31 -16.58
CA ALA A 194 22.71 4.62 -15.16
C ALA A 194 21.65 5.71 -14.88
N THR A 195 21.27 5.84 -13.61
CA THR A 195 20.28 6.77 -13.05
C THR A 195 20.44 8.22 -13.56
N GLY A 196 19.35 9.01 -13.50
CA GLY A 196 19.36 10.43 -13.84
C GLY A 196 18.88 10.77 -15.25
N ARG A 197 17.98 9.97 -15.80
CA ARG A 197 17.45 10.15 -17.18
C ARG A 197 16.51 11.32 -17.31
N ASP A 198 16.63 12.02 -18.43
CA ASP A 198 15.72 13.10 -18.80
C ASP A 198 14.49 12.60 -19.57
N GLU A 199 14.62 11.53 -20.34
CA GLU A 199 13.50 10.89 -21.05
C GLU A 199 13.60 9.36 -21.00
N LEU A 200 12.45 8.71 -20.85
CA LEU A 200 12.29 7.27 -20.97
C LEU A 200 11.04 6.95 -21.80
N ARG A 201 11.19 6.02 -22.72
CA ARG A 201 10.09 5.48 -23.53
C ARG A 201 9.95 4.00 -23.28
N VAL A 202 8.76 3.58 -22.88
CA VAL A 202 8.50 2.19 -22.52
C VAL A 202 7.19 1.72 -23.14
N ARG A 203 7.23 0.61 -23.84
CA ARG A 203 6.02 -0.07 -24.32
C ARG A 203 5.48 -0.98 -23.24
N LEU A 204 4.19 -0.87 -22.95
CA LEU A 204 3.47 -1.63 -21.93
C LEU A 204 2.64 -2.73 -22.58
N ARG A 205 2.85 -3.99 -22.18
CA ARG A 205 2.14 -5.14 -22.76
C ARG A 205 1.64 -6.11 -21.68
N GLY A 206 0.69 -6.95 -22.05
CA GLY A 206 0.20 -8.06 -21.22
C GLY A 206 -0.85 -7.70 -20.18
N VAL A 207 -1.27 -6.44 -20.11
CA VAL A 207 -2.29 -5.96 -19.18
C VAL A 207 -3.23 -4.96 -19.83
N ASP A 208 -4.43 -4.84 -19.26
CA ASP A 208 -5.36 -3.77 -19.60
C ASP A 208 -4.90 -2.47 -18.91
N LEU A 209 -4.66 -1.43 -19.69
CA LEU A 209 -4.20 -0.12 -19.24
C LEU A 209 -5.35 0.82 -18.84
N SER A 210 -6.60 0.42 -19.02
CA SER A 210 -7.76 1.23 -18.67
C SER A 210 -7.84 1.51 -17.17
N GLY A 211 -8.25 2.72 -16.83
CA GLY A 211 -8.37 3.16 -15.43
C GLY A 211 -7.05 3.48 -14.73
N LEU A 212 -5.91 3.46 -15.44
CA LEU A 212 -4.62 3.88 -14.95
C LEU A 212 -4.37 5.37 -15.21
N ASP A 213 -3.59 6.00 -14.33
CA ASP A 213 -3.23 7.42 -14.43
C ASP A 213 -1.94 7.61 -15.25
N LEU A 214 -1.94 7.13 -16.51
CA LEU A 214 -0.75 7.09 -17.37
C LEU A 214 -0.47 8.39 -18.13
N ALA A 215 -1.36 9.36 -18.07
CA ALA A 215 -1.21 10.64 -18.76
C ALA A 215 -1.30 11.82 -17.79
N GLY A 216 -0.69 12.94 -18.18
CA GLY A 216 -0.67 14.19 -17.41
C GLY A 216 0.67 14.44 -16.72
N GLY A 217 1.01 15.73 -16.60
CA GLY A 217 2.31 16.17 -16.14
C GLY A 217 3.42 15.68 -17.06
N ARG A 218 4.42 15.08 -16.46
CA ARG A 218 5.60 14.51 -17.11
C ARG A 218 5.36 13.32 -18.02
N GLN A 219 4.15 12.71 -17.99
CA GLN A 219 3.84 11.47 -18.71
C GLN A 219 2.83 11.65 -19.84
N ARG A 220 3.07 10.93 -20.93
CA ARG A 220 2.15 10.83 -22.06
C ARG A 220 2.08 9.39 -22.55
N LEU A 221 0.86 8.86 -22.68
CA LEU A 221 0.60 7.57 -23.30
C LEU A 221 0.23 7.78 -24.77
N VAL A 222 0.92 7.08 -25.67
CA VAL A 222 0.65 7.07 -27.11
C VAL A 222 0.52 5.60 -27.55
N GLY A 223 -0.72 5.17 -27.78
CA GLY A 223 -1.00 3.75 -27.99
C GLY A 223 -0.66 2.94 -26.75
N ASP A 224 0.27 2.01 -26.86
CA ASP A 224 0.81 1.21 -25.78
C ASP A 224 2.16 1.72 -25.23
N THR A 225 2.62 2.87 -25.73
CA THR A 225 3.94 3.45 -25.39
C THR A 225 3.77 4.59 -24.41
N LEU A 226 4.35 4.43 -23.24
CA LEU A 226 4.45 5.46 -22.21
C LEU A 226 5.75 6.23 -22.41
N ILE A 227 5.63 7.56 -22.51
CA ILE A 227 6.75 8.50 -22.64
C ILE A 227 6.79 9.33 -21.36
N VAL A 228 7.91 9.30 -20.67
CA VAL A 228 8.15 10.06 -19.44
C VAL A 228 9.31 11.02 -19.66
N ARG A 229 9.14 12.29 -19.26
CA ARG A 229 10.17 13.32 -19.34
C ARG A 229 10.38 13.94 -17.98
N ARG A 230 11.63 14.01 -17.56
CA ARG A 230 12.01 14.69 -16.32
C ARG A 230 11.83 16.20 -16.49
N GLU A 231 11.36 16.86 -15.45
CA GLU A 231 11.32 18.32 -15.37
C GLU A 231 12.73 18.88 -15.22
N VAL A 232 12.97 20.06 -15.80
CA VAL A 232 14.23 20.78 -15.64
C VAL A 232 14.18 21.50 -14.28
N SER A 233 15.02 21.12 -13.33
CA SER A 233 15.02 21.67 -11.96
C SER A 233 15.10 23.20 -11.93
N ALA A 234 15.93 23.80 -12.76
CA ALA A 234 16.08 25.26 -12.83
C ALA A 234 14.83 26.00 -13.36
N ALA A 235 13.91 25.28 -14.02
CA ALA A 235 12.66 25.83 -14.54
C ALA A 235 11.47 25.60 -13.61
N LEU A 236 11.66 24.87 -12.50
CA LEU A 236 10.59 24.59 -11.54
C LEU A 236 10.28 25.83 -10.72
N THR A 237 9.22 26.51 -11.12
CA THR A 237 8.68 27.68 -10.40
C THR A 237 7.18 27.51 -10.24
N ALA A 238 6.65 27.92 -9.10
CA ALA A 238 5.20 27.95 -8.88
C ALA A 238 4.68 29.38 -8.97
N ALA A 239 3.53 29.56 -9.61
CA ALA A 239 2.88 30.87 -9.70
C ALA A 239 2.21 31.32 -8.38
N TYR A 240 2.39 30.57 -7.30
CA TYR A 240 1.81 30.86 -5.98
C TYR A 240 2.87 30.78 -4.88
N LYS A 241 2.53 31.31 -3.72
CA LYS A 241 3.33 31.21 -2.49
C LYS A 241 2.65 30.31 -1.48
N LEU A 242 3.45 29.69 -0.60
CA LEU A 242 2.94 28.91 0.54
C LEU A 242 2.38 29.83 1.63
N PRO A 243 1.29 29.42 2.31
CA PRO A 243 0.47 28.25 2.00
C PRO A 243 -0.42 28.44 0.75
N GLY A 244 -0.52 27.41 -0.09
CA GLY A 244 -1.39 27.41 -1.27
C GLY A 244 -2.87 27.59 -0.89
N ARG A 245 -3.60 28.41 -1.68
CA ARG A 245 -5.00 28.77 -1.41
C ARG A 245 -5.96 28.38 -2.54
N ASP A 246 -5.48 27.68 -3.54
CA ASP A 246 -6.31 27.22 -4.66
C ASP A 246 -7.33 26.18 -4.17
N THR A 247 -8.60 26.54 -4.25
CA THR A 247 -9.71 25.66 -3.81
C THR A 247 -9.86 24.43 -4.70
N THR A 248 -9.39 24.45 -5.94
CA THR A 248 -9.39 23.28 -6.84
C THR A 248 -8.42 22.21 -6.36
N LEU A 249 -7.41 22.60 -5.60
CA LEU A 249 -6.40 21.73 -5.01
C LEU A 249 -6.68 21.39 -3.54
N ALA A 250 -7.80 21.85 -2.98
CA ALA A 250 -8.12 21.68 -1.56
C ALA A 250 -8.08 20.23 -1.08
N ARG A 251 -8.50 19.27 -1.92
CA ARG A 251 -8.42 17.84 -1.60
C ARG A 251 -6.97 17.36 -1.38
N TRP A 252 -5.99 17.99 -2.01
CA TRP A 252 -4.57 17.65 -1.93
C TRP A 252 -3.82 18.42 -0.84
N LEU A 253 -4.54 19.22 -0.08
CA LEU A 253 -4.11 19.89 1.15
C LEU A 253 -4.76 19.27 2.39
N ALA A 254 -5.88 18.59 2.20
CA ALA A 254 -6.65 18.00 3.30
C ALA A 254 -5.92 16.80 3.93
N PRO A 255 -6.07 16.61 5.26
CA PRO A 255 -5.59 15.39 5.91
C PRO A 255 -6.40 14.18 5.46
N GLU A 256 -5.74 13.03 5.43
CA GLU A 256 -6.34 11.72 5.18
C GLU A 256 -5.98 10.76 6.34
N PRO A 257 -6.66 9.61 6.48
CA PRO A 257 -6.41 8.69 7.60
C PRO A 257 -4.96 8.23 7.76
N LEU A 258 -4.23 8.12 6.66
CA LEU A 258 -2.81 7.71 6.65
C LEU A 258 -1.87 8.91 6.47
N VAL A 259 -2.37 10.02 5.92
CA VAL A 259 -1.67 11.28 5.69
C VAL A 259 -2.15 12.30 6.72
N GLN A 260 -1.68 12.17 7.95
CA GLN A 260 -2.14 12.97 9.07
C GLN A 260 -1.51 14.39 9.07
N SER A 261 -1.70 15.15 8.00
CA SER A 261 -1.14 16.50 7.87
C SER A 261 -1.65 17.50 8.93
N GLY A 262 -2.79 17.22 9.57
CA GLY A 262 -3.34 17.99 10.67
C GLY A 262 -2.76 17.66 12.05
N ALA A 263 -1.97 16.57 12.18
CA ALA A 263 -1.42 16.17 13.46
C ALA A 263 -0.42 17.20 14.00
N PRO A 264 -0.42 17.47 15.33
CA PRO A 264 0.48 18.47 15.92
C PRO A 264 1.95 18.20 15.65
N SER A 265 2.40 16.94 15.74
CA SER A 265 3.78 16.53 15.47
C SER A 265 4.19 16.78 14.01
N ILE A 266 3.30 16.48 13.06
CA ILE A 266 3.57 16.72 11.62
C ILE A 266 3.63 18.22 11.31
N ARG A 267 2.72 19.02 11.87
CA ARG A 267 2.75 20.48 11.69
C ARG A 267 3.97 21.12 12.31
N ALA A 268 4.34 20.69 13.51
CA ALA A 268 5.55 21.20 14.18
C ALA A 268 6.80 20.89 13.35
N GLN A 269 6.93 19.66 12.87
CA GLN A 269 8.07 19.26 12.04
C GLN A 269 8.11 20.02 10.69
N ALA A 270 6.99 20.18 10.02
CA ALA A 270 6.91 20.95 8.78
C ALA A 270 7.30 22.43 9.01
N HIS A 271 6.84 23.03 10.10
CA HIS A 271 7.21 24.39 10.48
C HIS A 271 8.72 24.52 10.79
N GLU A 272 9.28 23.58 11.55
CA GLU A 272 10.71 23.53 11.86
C GLU A 272 11.56 23.48 10.60
N LEU A 273 11.19 22.61 9.65
CA LEU A 273 11.95 22.39 8.40
C LEU A 273 11.92 23.58 7.46
N LEU A 274 10.78 24.24 7.35
CA LEU A 274 10.57 25.24 6.33
C LEU A 274 10.78 26.66 6.85
N GLY A 275 10.64 26.92 8.17
CA GLY A 275 11.02 28.22 8.78
C GLY A 275 10.35 29.44 8.14
N GLY A 276 9.12 29.27 7.59
CA GLY A 276 8.43 30.35 6.88
C GLY A 276 8.79 30.48 5.39
N GLU A 277 9.47 29.48 4.81
CA GLU A 277 9.70 29.40 3.36
C GLU A 277 8.38 29.53 2.58
N GLN A 278 8.36 30.41 1.60
CA GLN A 278 7.18 30.69 0.78
C GLN A 278 7.27 30.15 -0.65
N ASP A 279 8.47 29.78 -1.10
CA ASP A 279 8.66 29.20 -2.43
C ASP A 279 8.31 27.69 -2.39
N PRO A 280 7.28 27.26 -3.15
CA PRO A 280 6.86 25.87 -3.16
C PRO A 280 7.94 24.90 -3.69
N ALA A 281 8.78 25.32 -4.65
CA ALA A 281 9.82 24.47 -5.21
C ALA A 281 10.96 24.27 -4.20
N VAL A 282 11.36 25.33 -3.51
CA VAL A 282 12.38 25.28 -2.44
C VAL A 282 11.86 24.40 -1.28
N ALA A 283 10.61 24.60 -0.88
CA ALA A 283 10.00 23.78 0.17
C ALA A 283 9.95 22.30 -0.21
N ALA A 284 9.54 21.98 -1.45
CA ALA A 284 9.50 20.61 -1.95
C ALA A 284 10.89 19.96 -1.92
N ALA A 285 11.92 20.66 -2.40
CA ALA A 285 13.30 20.17 -2.37
C ALA A 285 13.79 19.91 -0.94
N ARG A 286 13.59 20.87 -0.02
CA ARG A 286 13.99 20.72 1.39
C ARG A 286 13.32 19.50 2.04
N LEU A 287 12.03 19.31 1.82
CA LEU A 287 11.31 18.15 2.35
C LEU A 287 11.84 16.85 1.77
N THR A 288 12.15 16.80 0.46
CA THR A 288 12.70 15.60 -0.19
C THR A 288 14.03 15.20 0.47
N HIS A 289 14.97 16.13 0.53
CA HIS A 289 16.30 15.86 1.10
C HIS A 289 16.24 15.57 2.59
N TRP A 290 15.36 16.24 3.34
CA TRP A 290 15.23 15.97 4.76
C TRP A 290 14.71 14.55 5.03
N VAL A 291 13.63 14.13 4.36
CA VAL A 291 13.09 12.76 4.53
C VAL A 291 14.15 11.74 4.10
N ALA A 292 14.85 11.98 3.00
CA ALA A 292 15.91 11.09 2.51
C ALA A 292 17.07 10.92 3.51
N ALA A 293 17.45 12.00 4.19
CA ALA A 293 18.59 12.04 5.11
C ALA A 293 18.25 11.53 6.52
N HIS A 294 17.02 11.77 7.00
CA HIS A 294 16.66 11.51 8.40
C HIS A 294 15.86 10.23 8.62
N MET A 295 15.29 9.64 7.56
CA MET A 295 14.54 8.39 7.67
C MET A 295 15.38 7.21 7.20
N ARG A 296 15.49 6.18 8.04
CA ARG A 296 16.14 4.92 7.65
C ARG A 296 15.24 4.16 6.69
N LYS A 297 15.79 3.76 5.58
CA LYS A 297 15.11 2.98 4.54
C LYS A 297 15.06 1.51 4.98
N GLU A 298 13.91 1.07 5.44
CA GLU A 298 13.72 -0.26 6.00
C GLU A 298 12.35 -0.79 5.58
N ILE A 299 12.31 -2.03 5.07
CA ILE A 299 11.03 -2.66 4.72
C ILE A 299 10.24 -2.91 5.99
N THR A 300 9.05 -2.36 6.05
CA THR A 300 8.16 -2.51 7.19
C THR A 300 6.92 -3.32 6.79
N MET A 301 6.41 -4.08 7.76
CA MET A 301 5.17 -4.83 7.60
C MET A 301 4.07 -4.07 8.35
N GLY A 302 3.27 -3.32 7.64
CA GLY A 302 2.20 -2.58 8.28
C GLY A 302 1.45 -1.63 7.35
N ILE A 303 0.48 -0.94 7.92
CA ILE A 303 -0.21 0.14 7.21
C ILE A 303 0.59 1.41 7.49
N PRO A 304 0.97 2.18 6.45
CA PRO A 304 1.72 3.40 6.62
C PRO A 304 0.93 4.43 7.43
N SER A 305 1.63 5.23 8.24
CA SER A 305 1.07 6.34 9.00
C SER A 305 2.13 7.41 9.16
N ALA A 306 1.86 8.63 8.69
CA ALA A 306 2.83 9.73 8.71
C ALA A 306 3.37 10.00 10.14
N VAL A 307 2.49 10.05 11.13
CA VAL A 307 2.87 10.26 12.54
C VAL A 307 3.79 9.17 13.04
N ARG A 308 3.48 7.92 12.72
CA ARG A 308 4.31 6.77 13.14
C ARG A 308 5.68 6.78 12.46
N VAL A 309 5.73 7.06 11.16
CA VAL A 309 6.99 7.13 10.42
C VAL A 309 7.89 8.21 10.99
N LEU A 310 7.32 9.40 11.25
CA LEU A 310 8.05 10.50 11.89
C LEU A 310 8.62 10.09 13.26
N ALA A 311 7.80 9.46 14.10
CA ALA A 311 8.20 9.04 15.45
C ALA A 311 9.25 7.91 15.45
N GLN A 312 9.20 7.00 14.48
CA GLN A 312 10.11 5.84 14.41
C GLN A 312 11.38 6.11 13.60
N GLY A 313 11.41 7.17 12.78
CA GLY A 313 12.54 7.53 11.94
C GLY A 313 12.90 6.47 10.90
N ARG A 314 11.93 5.68 10.44
CA ARG A 314 12.14 4.59 9.48
C ARG A 314 10.90 4.24 8.69
N GLY A 315 11.09 3.70 7.50
CA GLY A 315 10.02 3.24 6.63
C GLY A 315 10.51 2.75 5.28
N ASP A 316 9.63 2.13 4.52
CA ASP A 316 9.83 1.84 3.10
C ASP A 316 9.30 2.98 2.20
N CYS A 317 9.27 2.77 0.89
CA CYS A 317 8.81 3.77 -0.05
C CYS A 317 7.38 4.27 0.22
N ASN A 318 6.46 3.42 0.68
CA ASN A 318 5.09 3.81 0.99
C ASN A 318 5.05 4.73 2.21
N GLU A 319 5.76 4.36 3.27
CA GLU A 319 5.82 5.10 4.51
C GLU A 319 6.51 6.46 4.33
N LEU A 320 7.63 6.49 3.59
CA LEU A 320 8.33 7.75 3.30
C LEU A 320 7.47 8.66 2.41
N THR A 321 6.74 8.11 1.46
CA THR A 321 5.76 8.84 0.64
C THR A 321 4.67 9.47 1.49
N VAL A 322 4.07 8.69 2.40
CA VAL A 322 2.99 9.15 3.28
C VAL A 322 3.49 10.24 4.23
N LEU A 323 4.68 10.10 4.80
CA LEU A 323 5.31 11.13 5.64
C LEU A 323 5.56 12.41 4.84
N TYR A 324 6.18 12.31 3.68
CA TYR A 324 6.46 13.46 2.82
C TYR A 324 5.17 14.23 2.48
N VAL A 325 4.15 13.52 1.99
CA VAL A 325 2.86 14.13 1.63
C VAL A 325 2.20 14.81 2.84
N ALA A 326 2.32 14.22 4.03
CA ALA A 326 1.79 14.84 5.24
C ALA A 326 2.52 16.14 5.61
N LEU A 327 3.85 16.16 5.54
CA LEU A 327 4.67 17.34 5.79
C LEU A 327 4.40 18.44 4.75
N ALA A 328 4.33 18.08 3.47
CA ALA A 328 4.02 19.01 2.39
C ALA A 328 2.64 19.66 2.56
N ARG A 329 1.61 18.88 2.81
CA ARG A 329 0.25 19.39 3.07
C ARG A 329 0.18 20.24 4.32
N ALA A 330 0.90 19.88 5.39
CA ALA A 330 0.98 20.68 6.61
C ALA A 330 1.59 22.06 6.38
N ALA A 331 2.52 22.15 5.43
CA ALA A 331 3.11 23.42 4.98
C ALA A 331 2.25 24.21 3.97
N GLY A 332 1.12 23.65 3.56
CA GLY A 332 0.26 24.25 2.53
C GLY A 332 0.74 24.02 1.10
N LEU A 333 1.61 23.03 0.87
CA LEU A 333 2.03 22.58 -0.44
C LEU A 333 1.12 21.44 -0.89
N PRO A 334 0.31 21.58 -1.97
CA PRO A 334 -0.52 20.52 -2.46
C PRO A 334 0.33 19.30 -2.88
N ALA A 335 0.04 18.16 -2.31
CA ALA A 335 0.80 16.94 -2.55
C ALA A 335 -0.10 15.71 -2.56
N ARG A 336 0.29 14.70 -3.36
CA ARG A 336 -0.42 13.44 -3.46
C ARG A 336 0.55 12.27 -3.50
N PRO A 337 0.20 11.11 -2.91
CA PRO A 337 0.93 9.89 -3.12
C PRO A 337 0.62 9.35 -4.52
N VAL A 338 1.62 8.76 -5.15
CA VAL A 338 1.47 8.03 -6.40
C VAL A 338 2.20 6.70 -6.30
N ALA A 339 1.82 5.77 -7.17
CA ALA A 339 2.47 4.47 -7.28
C ALA A 339 2.61 4.03 -8.73
N GLY A 340 3.62 3.23 -8.97
CA GLY A 340 3.94 2.72 -10.29
C GLY A 340 5.19 1.87 -10.27
N LEU A 341 6.07 2.11 -11.21
CA LEU A 341 7.35 1.43 -11.32
C LEU A 341 8.49 2.43 -11.33
N VAL A 342 9.59 2.07 -10.67
CA VAL A 342 10.87 2.78 -10.78
C VAL A 342 11.90 1.90 -11.45
N GLU A 343 12.64 2.44 -12.37
CA GLU A 343 13.77 1.78 -13.02
C GLU A 343 15.03 1.91 -12.18
N LEU A 344 15.63 0.78 -11.81
CA LEU A 344 16.90 0.71 -11.09
C LEU A 344 17.74 -0.42 -11.67
N GLY A 345 18.88 -0.07 -12.25
CA GLY A 345 19.86 -1.06 -12.71
C GLY A 345 19.37 -2.03 -13.78
N GLY A 346 18.55 -1.57 -14.71
CA GLY A 346 18.01 -2.38 -15.81
C GLY A 346 16.76 -3.19 -15.43
N ARG A 347 16.19 -2.94 -14.29
CA ARG A 347 14.95 -3.57 -13.82
C ARG A 347 13.94 -2.53 -13.35
N PHE A 348 12.68 -2.85 -13.48
CA PHE A 348 11.58 -2.06 -12.95
C PHE A 348 11.03 -2.70 -11.68
N TYR A 349 10.91 -1.89 -10.63
CA TYR A 349 10.40 -2.30 -9.32
C TYR A 349 9.13 -1.56 -9.01
N TYR A 350 8.16 -2.22 -8.37
CA TYR A 350 6.99 -1.55 -7.82
C TYR A 350 7.42 -0.56 -6.75
N HIS A 351 6.97 0.68 -6.89
CA HIS A 351 7.43 1.79 -6.08
C HIS A 351 6.32 2.82 -5.83
N ALA A 352 6.41 3.53 -4.72
CA ALA A 352 5.56 4.65 -4.38
C ALA A 352 6.42 5.89 -4.13
N TRP A 353 5.93 7.04 -4.59
CA TRP A 353 6.58 8.33 -4.41
C TRP A 353 5.56 9.46 -4.34
N PRO A 354 5.92 10.66 -3.82
CA PRO A 354 5.06 11.82 -3.86
C PRO A 354 5.08 12.53 -5.22
N GLU A 355 3.96 13.18 -5.54
CA GLU A 355 3.92 14.30 -6.48
C GLU A 355 3.48 15.55 -5.74
N VAL A 356 4.12 16.70 -6.06
CA VAL A 356 3.79 18.03 -5.56
C VAL A 356 3.31 18.92 -6.69
N TYR A 357 2.44 19.87 -6.39
CA TYR A 357 1.91 20.77 -7.40
C TYR A 357 2.73 22.07 -7.46
N LEU A 358 3.45 22.28 -8.56
CA LEU A 358 4.27 23.49 -8.82
C LEU A 358 3.78 24.22 -10.09
N GLY A 359 2.44 24.28 -10.30
CA GLY A 359 1.82 24.72 -11.55
C GLY A 359 1.39 23.54 -12.42
N ASP A 360 2.11 22.43 -12.33
CA ASP A 360 1.73 21.07 -12.73
C ASP A 360 2.22 20.08 -11.67
N TRP A 361 1.86 18.82 -11.80
CA TRP A 361 2.30 17.76 -10.88
C TRP A 361 3.74 17.33 -11.19
N VAL A 362 4.63 17.57 -10.24
CA VAL A 362 6.06 17.24 -10.30
C VAL A 362 6.35 16.05 -9.39
N ALA A 363 6.94 15.00 -9.95
CA ALA A 363 7.36 13.84 -9.17
C ALA A 363 8.62 14.15 -8.36
N VAL A 364 8.63 13.72 -7.10
CA VAL A 364 9.77 13.79 -6.19
C VAL A 364 9.96 12.43 -5.53
N ASP A 365 11.17 12.06 -5.16
CA ASP A 365 11.39 10.77 -4.49
C ASP A 365 12.31 10.89 -3.27
N PRO A 366 11.73 10.95 -2.08
CA PRO A 366 12.52 10.97 -0.85
C PRO A 366 13.20 9.62 -0.53
N THR A 367 12.77 8.52 -1.15
CA THR A 367 13.44 7.22 -0.98
C THR A 367 14.77 7.18 -1.72
N LEU A 368 14.83 7.80 -2.91
CA LEU A 368 16.02 7.85 -3.76
C LEU A 368 16.75 9.19 -3.70
N ASP A 369 16.26 10.13 -2.88
CA ASP A 369 16.78 11.51 -2.75
C ASP A 369 16.79 12.28 -4.07
N GLN A 370 15.67 12.25 -4.80
CA GLN A 370 15.55 12.89 -6.10
C GLN A 370 14.53 14.04 -6.08
N PHE A 371 14.99 15.24 -6.49
CA PHE A 371 14.15 16.41 -6.75
C PHE A 371 14.63 17.14 -8.03
N PRO A 372 13.81 17.19 -9.10
CA PRO A 372 12.69 16.29 -9.36
C PRO A 372 13.15 14.84 -9.59
N ALA A 373 12.24 13.89 -9.45
CA ALA A 373 12.52 12.48 -9.74
C ALA A 373 12.88 12.31 -11.22
N ASP A 374 13.76 11.37 -11.54
CA ASP A 374 14.17 11.11 -12.93
C ASP A 374 13.07 10.47 -13.79
N ALA A 375 13.30 10.34 -15.10
CA ALA A 375 12.33 9.75 -16.02
C ALA A 375 12.13 8.23 -15.82
N GLY A 376 12.90 7.60 -14.95
CA GLY A 376 12.73 6.19 -14.58
C GLY A 376 11.45 5.90 -13.76
N HIS A 377 10.75 6.95 -13.30
CA HIS A 377 9.53 6.83 -12.51
C HIS A 377 8.30 6.79 -13.43
N LEU A 378 7.71 5.61 -13.61
CA LEU A 378 6.51 5.37 -14.42
C LEU A 378 5.28 5.37 -13.51
N ARG A 379 4.48 6.43 -13.48
CA ARG A 379 3.26 6.52 -12.68
C ARG A 379 2.14 5.70 -13.30
N PHE A 380 1.48 4.88 -12.49
CA PHE A 380 0.31 4.09 -12.89
C PHE A 380 -0.94 4.48 -12.12
N ALA A 381 -0.79 4.91 -10.87
CA ALA A 381 -1.92 5.30 -10.03
C ALA A 381 -1.56 6.55 -9.22
N ALA A 382 -2.49 7.52 -9.15
CA ALA A 382 -2.42 8.66 -8.28
C ALA A 382 -3.51 8.58 -7.20
N GLY A 383 -3.13 8.76 -5.94
CA GLY A 383 -4.03 8.68 -4.79
C GLY A 383 -3.53 7.77 -3.68
N GLY A 384 -4.38 7.57 -2.67
CA GLY A 384 -4.06 6.81 -1.48
C GLY A 384 -3.80 5.31 -1.70
N LEU A 385 -3.56 4.60 -0.59
CA LEU A 385 -3.14 3.20 -0.59
C LEU A 385 -4.10 2.28 -1.35
N ALA A 386 -5.41 2.54 -1.34
CA ALA A 386 -6.38 1.73 -2.07
C ALA A 386 -6.17 1.76 -3.60
N ARG A 387 -5.77 2.92 -4.15
CA ARG A 387 -5.42 3.03 -5.58
C ARG A 387 -4.11 2.30 -5.89
N GLN A 388 -3.17 2.32 -4.95
CA GLN A 388 -1.88 1.62 -5.09
C GLN A 388 -2.05 0.10 -5.09
N VAL A 389 -2.96 -0.42 -4.26
CA VAL A 389 -3.28 -1.87 -4.20
C VAL A 389 -3.78 -2.39 -5.56
N GLU A 390 -4.41 -1.57 -6.38
CA GLU A 390 -4.84 -1.98 -7.73
C GLU A 390 -3.67 -2.40 -8.64
N LEU A 391 -2.45 -1.91 -8.38
CA LEU A 391 -1.26 -2.28 -9.15
C LEU A 391 -0.85 -3.76 -8.94
N ILE A 392 -1.28 -4.38 -7.86
CA ILE A 392 -1.00 -5.79 -7.58
C ILE A 392 -1.52 -6.70 -8.72
N ARG A 393 -2.58 -6.30 -9.42
CA ARG A 393 -3.15 -7.04 -10.57
C ARG A 393 -2.17 -7.20 -11.74
N PHE A 394 -1.14 -6.35 -11.80
CA PHE A 394 -0.14 -6.36 -12.87
C PHE A 394 1.07 -7.22 -12.58
N VAL A 395 1.27 -7.60 -11.31
CA VAL A 395 2.41 -8.43 -10.88
C VAL A 395 2.42 -9.75 -11.66
N GLY A 396 3.55 -10.06 -12.29
CA GLY A 396 3.73 -11.25 -13.12
C GLY A 396 3.04 -11.24 -14.49
N ARG A 397 2.30 -10.17 -14.83
CA ARG A 397 1.58 -10.03 -16.11
C ARG A 397 2.12 -8.91 -16.99
N LEU A 398 2.43 -7.79 -16.38
CA LEU A 398 2.97 -6.63 -17.09
C LEU A 398 4.34 -6.95 -17.67
N LYS A 399 4.51 -6.68 -18.95
CA LYS A 399 5.77 -6.74 -19.67
C LYS A 399 6.15 -5.36 -20.14
N LEU A 400 7.43 -5.02 -20.00
CA LEU A 400 8.00 -3.74 -20.38
C LEU A 400 9.05 -3.95 -21.45
N GLU A 401 8.98 -3.11 -22.48
CA GLU A 401 9.99 -3.03 -23.54
C GLU A 401 10.46 -1.58 -23.62
N VAL A 402 11.72 -1.34 -23.31
CA VAL A 402 12.32 -0.02 -23.43
C VAL A 402 12.65 0.23 -24.91
N LEU A 403 12.33 1.46 -25.40
CA LEU A 403 12.45 1.85 -26.81
C LEU A 403 13.59 2.85 -27.01
#